data_6fa037d253dd3b3240e287b45afcbe4a
#
_entry.id   6fa037d253dd3b3240e287b45afcbe4a
#
_cell.length_a   1.000
_cell.length_b   1.000
_cell.length_c   1.000
_cell.angle_alpha   90.00
_cell.angle_beta   90.00
_cell.angle_gamma   90.00
#
_symmetry.space_group_name_H-M   'P 1'
#
loop_
_entity.id
_entity.type
_entity.pdbx_description
1 polymer ?
#
loop_
_entity_poly.entity_id
_entity_poly.type
_entity_poly.pdbx_seq_one_letter_code
_entity_poly.pdbx_strand_id
1 'polypeptide(L)'
;MSKSSDHSTVRDNVLTPSRRLNINLLYALHALLHEPTLTEAAAAISVSQPAMSVKLRQLREHFDDELVLFGESERFTALGMALKPRVGSLLREVDDTFNLCLSFDPGSARRTITITAPEVVELMFISRLVPQMRAVAPGITLEMKPFAHGSSRQLFDAGADIAIVPEAMVDSDLCTQFLFEHGPAALVWDRHPLAGQPVSDQEYLAARHAAVHPHMEHEIFGNYDSDQLLAQRNIAVRTGLHSMLPALAIGSDLIVTTSNWFAQHQAACLPVTLLDLASPMPSTALFAQWQPYRGREPLIRWLLEELDRAVASIGP
;
A
#
# COMPACT_ATOMS: atom_id res chain seq x y z
N MET A 1 -30.49 24.87 -40.58
CA MET A 1 -31.48 24.47 -39.55
C MET A 1 -30.75 23.86 -38.39
N SER A 2 -30.78 24.61 -37.32
CA SER A 2 -30.17 24.40 -36.02
C SER A 2 -30.74 23.18 -35.28
N LYS A 3 -29.91 22.44 -34.51
CA LYS A 3 -30.28 21.87 -33.23
C LYS A 3 -29.02 21.72 -32.38
N SER A 4 -28.80 22.73 -31.55
CA SER A 4 -27.96 22.63 -30.37
C SER A 4 -28.58 21.63 -29.40
N SER A 5 -27.82 20.63 -29.01
CA SER A 5 -28.12 19.76 -27.86
C SER A 5 -27.38 20.29 -26.62
N ASP A 6 -28.18 20.86 -25.77
CA ASP A 6 -27.87 21.36 -24.44
C ASP A 6 -27.49 20.17 -23.54
N HIS A 7 -26.20 20.01 -23.21
CA HIS A 7 -25.76 19.12 -22.16
C HIS A 7 -25.75 19.88 -20.83
N SER A 8 -26.92 19.92 -20.19
CA SER A 8 -27.06 20.35 -18.82
C SER A 8 -26.27 19.41 -17.92
N THR A 9 -25.11 19.86 -17.49
CA THR A 9 -24.32 19.28 -16.41
C THR A 9 -25.14 19.38 -15.13
N VAL A 10 -25.68 18.25 -14.67
CA VAL A 10 -26.19 18.10 -13.31
C VAL A 10 -24.99 18.24 -12.38
N ARG A 11 -24.77 19.45 -11.87
CA ARG A 11 -23.92 19.67 -10.72
C ARG A 11 -24.65 19.08 -9.51
N ASP A 12 -24.15 17.98 -8.99
CA ASP A 12 -24.52 17.46 -7.68
C ASP A 12 -24.35 18.57 -6.65
N ASN A 13 -25.46 19.12 -6.21
CA ASN A 13 -25.52 20.20 -5.23
C ASN A 13 -25.41 19.58 -3.83
N VAL A 14 -24.20 19.15 -3.47
CA VAL A 14 -23.87 18.58 -2.17
C VAL A 14 -23.81 19.72 -1.17
N LEU A 15 -24.88 19.97 -0.43
CA LEU A 15 -25.02 20.88 0.69
C LEU A 15 -25.15 22.37 0.32
N THR A 16 -26.37 22.78 0.01
CA THR A 16 -26.72 24.19 0.19
C THR A 16 -26.70 24.50 1.69
N PRO A 17 -25.91 25.50 2.17
CA PRO A 17 -25.96 25.91 3.58
C PRO A 17 -27.31 26.59 3.84
N SER A 18 -28.38 25.81 4.06
CA SER A 18 -29.61 26.38 4.54
C SER A 18 -29.36 26.82 5.98
N ARG A 19 -29.29 28.16 6.15
CA ARG A 19 -29.35 28.83 7.44
C ARG A 19 -28.43 28.20 8.51
N ARG A 20 -27.18 28.61 8.55
CA ARG A 20 -26.15 28.54 9.62
C ARG A 20 -26.55 27.78 10.91
N LEU A 21 -27.08 26.57 10.80
CA LEU A 21 -27.21 25.68 11.95
C LEU A 21 -25.84 25.14 12.30
N ASN A 22 -25.32 25.60 13.42
CA ASN A 22 -24.11 25.07 13.99
C ASN A 22 -24.40 23.68 14.58
N ILE A 23 -23.57 22.68 14.34
CA ILE A 23 -23.71 21.33 14.92
C ILE A 23 -23.86 21.34 16.44
N ASN A 24 -23.31 22.35 17.13
CA ASN A 24 -23.52 22.57 18.56
C ASN A 24 -25.00 22.86 18.96
N LEU A 25 -25.84 23.31 18.03
CA LEU A 25 -27.26 23.43 18.26
C LEU A 25 -28.00 22.09 18.19
N LEU A 26 -27.43 21.12 17.46
CA LEU A 26 -27.99 19.77 17.42
C LEU A 26 -27.79 19.03 18.75
N TYR A 27 -26.62 19.16 19.38
CA TYR A 27 -26.40 18.65 20.75
C TYR A 27 -27.30 19.33 21.77
N ALA A 28 -27.50 20.66 21.65
CA ALA A 28 -28.44 21.38 22.53
C ALA A 28 -29.90 20.91 22.34
N LEU A 29 -30.31 20.71 21.09
CA LEU A 29 -31.65 20.19 20.77
C LEU A 29 -31.85 18.79 21.35
N HIS A 30 -30.85 17.92 21.21
CA HIS A 30 -30.91 16.59 21.80
C HIS A 30 -31.08 16.63 23.31
N ALA A 31 -30.25 17.42 24.01
CA ALA A 31 -30.35 17.56 25.46
C ALA A 31 -31.69 18.11 25.91
N LEU A 32 -32.23 19.15 25.24
CA LEU A 32 -33.55 19.75 25.51
C LEU A 32 -34.68 18.74 25.32
N LEU A 33 -34.58 17.82 24.38
CA LEU A 33 -35.58 16.80 24.08
C LEU A 33 -35.54 15.58 25.01
N HIS A 34 -34.44 15.39 25.76
CA HIS A 34 -34.24 14.22 26.60
C HIS A 34 -34.25 14.55 28.10
N GLU A 35 -33.69 15.68 28.49
CA GLU A 35 -33.53 16.02 29.89
C GLU A 35 -34.82 16.69 30.46
N PRO A 36 -35.18 16.42 31.73
CA PRO A 36 -36.46 16.88 32.32
C PRO A 36 -36.53 18.39 32.57
N THR A 37 -35.37 19.04 32.74
CA THR A 37 -35.32 20.50 33.01
C THR A 37 -34.26 21.18 32.14
N LEU A 38 -34.41 22.51 31.97
CA LEU A 38 -33.44 23.33 31.25
C LEU A 38 -32.06 23.29 31.91
N THR A 39 -31.98 23.16 33.24
CA THR A 39 -30.75 23.07 34.00
C THR A 39 -30.02 21.75 33.72
N GLU A 40 -30.73 20.63 33.73
CA GLU A 40 -30.18 19.33 33.42
C GLU A 40 -29.76 19.24 31.95
N ALA A 41 -30.54 19.79 31.03
CA ALA A 41 -30.14 19.91 29.62
C ALA A 41 -28.87 20.73 29.43
N ALA A 42 -28.69 21.81 30.20
CA ALA A 42 -27.47 22.60 30.18
C ALA A 42 -26.25 21.79 30.73
N ALA A 43 -26.46 21.08 31.82
CA ALA A 43 -25.43 20.22 32.42
C ALA A 43 -24.98 19.07 31.48
N ALA A 44 -25.95 18.46 30.75
CA ALA A 44 -25.72 17.35 29.83
C ALA A 44 -24.71 17.70 28.70
N ILE A 45 -24.66 18.96 28.29
CA ILE A 45 -23.72 19.43 27.26
C ILE A 45 -22.67 20.41 27.81
N SER A 46 -22.46 20.41 29.11
CA SER A 46 -21.45 21.23 29.82
C SER A 46 -21.51 22.73 29.52
N VAL A 47 -22.69 23.30 29.47
CA VAL A 47 -22.92 24.74 29.32
C VAL A 47 -23.65 25.33 30.50
N SER A 48 -23.65 26.66 30.65
CA SER A 48 -24.48 27.34 31.67
C SER A 48 -25.94 27.37 31.26
N GLN A 49 -26.86 27.40 32.24
CA GLN A 49 -28.29 27.51 31.98
C GLN A 49 -28.65 28.77 31.14
N PRO A 50 -28.03 29.96 31.33
CA PRO A 50 -28.25 31.11 30.44
C PRO A 50 -27.82 30.82 28.99
N ALA A 51 -26.72 30.14 28.79
CA ALA A 51 -26.25 29.74 27.45
C ALA A 51 -27.21 28.76 26.79
N MET A 52 -27.78 27.81 27.56
CA MET A 52 -28.79 26.88 27.06
C MET A 52 -30.08 27.60 26.69
N SER A 53 -30.51 28.60 27.48
CA SER A 53 -31.68 29.44 27.15
C SER A 53 -31.52 30.18 25.83
N VAL A 54 -30.29 30.67 25.54
CA VAL A 54 -30.01 31.31 24.26
C VAL A 54 -30.09 30.30 23.09
N LYS A 55 -29.55 29.10 23.30
CA LYS A 55 -29.62 28.00 22.29
C LYS A 55 -31.07 27.57 22.04
N LEU A 56 -31.91 27.44 23.08
CA LEU A 56 -33.33 27.11 22.95
C LEU A 56 -34.06 28.20 22.14
N ARG A 57 -33.81 29.47 22.43
CA ARG A 57 -34.40 30.56 21.64
C ARG A 57 -34.00 30.49 20.17
N GLN A 58 -32.72 30.26 19.86
CA GLN A 58 -32.23 30.08 18.47
C GLN A 58 -32.94 28.92 17.76
N LEU A 59 -33.14 27.80 18.47
CA LEU A 59 -33.85 26.65 17.92
C LEU A 59 -35.32 26.95 17.65
N ARG A 60 -36.02 27.64 18.58
CA ARG A 60 -37.40 28.08 18.41
C ARG A 60 -37.57 29.05 17.22
N GLU A 61 -36.63 30.01 17.09
CA GLU A 61 -36.60 30.92 15.94
C GLU A 61 -36.33 30.19 14.62
N HIS A 62 -35.51 29.14 14.65
CA HIS A 62 -35.19 28.37 13.46
C HIS A 62 -36.35 27.50 12.98
N PHE A 63 -37.03 26.83 13.90
CA PHE A 63 -38.13 25.91 13.61
C PHE A 63 -39.50 26.59 13.59
N ASP A 64 -39.56 27.84 14.02
CA ASP A 64 -40.85 28.58 14.26
C ASP A 64 -41.80 27.74 15.14
N ASP A 65 -41.24 27.11 16.20
CA ASP A 65 -41.95 26.18 17.09
C ASP A 65 -41.33 26.23 18.49
N GLU A 66 -42.15 26.07 19.53
CA GLU A 66 -41.71 26.05 20.93
C GLU A 66 -40.84 24.81 21.27
N LEU A 67 -40.98 23.72 20.56
CA LEU A 67 -40.25 22.44 20.66
C LEU A 67 -40.42 21.73 22.00
N VAL A 68 -40.09 22.40 23.09
CA VAL A 68 -40.16 21.88 24.46
C VAL A 68 -40.74 22.95 25.41
N LEU A 69 -41.67 22.51 26.25
CA LEU A 69 -42.35 23.33 27.26
C LEU A 69 -41.97 22.80 28.65
N PHE A 70 -41.19 23.56 29.41
CA PHE A 70 -40.80 23.19 30.76
C PHE A 70 -41.81 23.63 31.78
N GLY A 71 -42.29 22.71 32.61
CA GLY A 71 -43.25 23.00 33.69
C GLY A 71 -44.73 22.80 33.32
N GLU A 72 -45.03 22.28 32.14
CA GLU A 72 -46.40 21.97 31.70
C GLU A 72 -46.65 20.46 31.61
N SER A 73 -47.94 20.06 31.55
CA SER A 73 -48.33 18.65 31.45
C SER A 73 -47.95 18.01 30.10
N GLU A 74 -48.01 18.77 29.02
CA GLU A 74 -47.54 18.36 27.71
C GLU A 74 -46.17 19.01 27.43
N ARG A 75 -45.13 18.24 27.60
CA ARG A 75 -43.74 18.73 27.56
C ARG A 75 -43.23 19.07 26.16
N PHE A 76 -43.72 18.41 25.13
CA PHE A 76 -43.23 18.55 23.77
C PHE A 76 -44.30 18.96 22.80
N THR A 77 -43.97 19.83 21.84
CA THR A 77 -44.82 20.06 20.69
C THR A 77 -44.83 18.84 19.76
N ALA A 78 -45.77 18.79 18.81
CA ALA A 78 -45.79 17.73 17.79
C ALA A 78 -44.46 17.66 16.99
N LEU A 79 -43.86 18.82 16.71
CA LEU A 79 -42.56 18.91 16.04
C LEU A 79 -41.43 18.42 16.95
N GLY A 80 -41.42 18.81 18.23
CA GLY A 80 -40.45 18.32 19.22
C GLY A 80 -40.45 16.79 19.34
N MET A 81 -41.68 16.20 19.39
CA MET A 81 -41.85 14.74 19.40
C MET A 81 -41.32 14.07 18.13
N ALA A 82 -41.53 14.66 16.95
CA ALA A 82 -41.04 14.13 15.68
C ALA A 82 -39.53 14.28 15.52
N LEU A 83 -38.92 15.32 16.08
CA LEU A 83 -37.47 15.57 16.04
C LEU A 83 -36.70 14.66 16.99
N LYS A 84 -37.25 14.28 18.13
CA LYS A 84 -36.58 13.53 19.18
C LYS A 84 -35.83 12.27 18.66
N PRO A 85 -36.47 11.33 17.95
CA PRO A 85 -35.79 10.15 17.43
C PRO A 85 -34.79 10.49 16.30
N ARG A 86 -35.10 11.49 15.48
CA ARG A 86 -34.26 11.89 14.34
C ARG A 86 -32.95 12.51 14.77
N VAL A 87 -33.00 13.40 15.77
CA VAL A 87 -31.81 14.09 16.30
C VAL A 87 -30.86 13.07 16.95
N GLY A 88 -31.40 12.12 17.71
CA GLY A 88 -30.59 11.07 18.30
C GLY A 88 -29.91 10.16 17.29
N SER A 89 -30.59 9.87 16.17
CA SER A 89 -29.99 9.08 15.08
C SER A 89 -28.89 9.86 14.34
N LEU A 90 -29.13 11.14 14.06
CA LEU A 90 -28.18 12.01 13.38
C LEU A 90 -26.92 12.23 14.22
N LEU A 91 -27.05 12.43 15.54
CA LEU A 91 -25.89 12.57 16.42
C LEU A 91 -25.05 11.29 16.49
N ARG A 92 -25.66 10.11 16.52
CA ARG A 92 -24.92 8.87 16.44
C ARG A 92 -24.13 8.77 15.13
N GLU A 93 -24.71 9.12 14.00
CA GLU A 93 -24.04 9.12 12.71
C GLU A 93 -22.88 10.12 12.65
N VAL A 94 -23.03 11.29 13.29
CA VAL A 94 -21.95 12.27 13.47
C VAL A 94 -20.85 11.69 14.35
N ASP A 95 -21.18 11.14 15.52
CA ASP A 95 -20.21 10.55 16.43
C ASP A 95 -19.49 9.36 15.79
N ASP A 96 -20.21 8.49 15.09
CA ASP A 96 -19.64 7.37 14.33
C ASP A 96 -18.66 7.86 13.25
N THR A 97 -19.00 8.97 12.58
CA THR A 97 -18.15 9.59 11.56
C THR A 97 -16.85 10.16 12.17
N PHE A 98 -16.94 10.88 13.29
CA PHE A 98 -15.77 11.48 13.94
C PHE A 98 -14.95 10.46 14.74
N ASN A 99 -15.55 9.37 15.19
CA ASN A 99 -14.89 8.26 15.87
C ASN A 99 -14.50 7.13 14.93
N LEU A 100 -14.58 7.36 13.61
CA LEU A 100 -14.18 6.37 12.62
C LEU A 100 -12.70 6.03 12.80
N CYS A 101 -12.42 5.08 13.65
CA CYS A 101 -11.11 4.43 13.72
C CYS A 101 -11.05 3.40 12.62
N LEU A 102 -10.15 3.58 11.69
CA LEU A 102 -9.79 2.53 10.73
C LEU A 102 -9.16 1.37 11.51
N SER A 103 -9.98 0.50 12.07
CA SER A 103 -9.50 -0.78 12.60
C SER A 103 -9.31 -1.72 11.42
N PHE A 104 -8.15 -2.34 11.31
CA PHE A 104 -7.89 -3.40 10.36
C PHE A 104 -7.84 -4.73 11.09
N ASP A 105 -8.77 -5.60 10.74
CA ASP A 105 -8.76 -7.00 11.15
C ASP A 105 -8.51 -7.85 9.90
N PRO A 106 -7.35 -8.50 9.79
CA PRO A 106 -7.01 -9.31 8.61
C PRO A 106 -8.06 -10.38 8.33
N GLY A 107 -8.62 -11.02 9.37
CA GLY A 107 -9.56 -12.14 9.22
C GLY A 107 -10.88 -11.75 8.57
N SER A 108 -11.36 -10.53 8.80
CA SER A 108 -12.63 -10.02 8.27
C SER A 108 -12.47 -9.06 7.09
N ALA A 109 -11.25 -8.57 6.84
CA ALA A 109 -10.99 -7.60 5.79
C ALA A 109 -11.32 -8.15 4.39
N ARG A 110 -11.98 -7.32 3.58
CA ARG A 110 -12.26 -7.59 2.16
C ARG A 110 -11.79 -6.41 1.35
N ARG A 111 -10.62 -6.55 0.74
CA ARG A 111 -9.95 -5.45 0.04
C ARG A 111 -8.94 -5.98 -0.96
N THR A 112 -8.72 -5.26 -2.04
CA THR A 112 -7.58 -5.48 -2.93
C THR A 112 -6.40 -4.66 -2.44
N ILE A 113 -5.23 -5.29 -2.38
CA ILE A 113 -3.93 -4.67 -2.12
C ILE A 113 -3.11 -4.80 -3.39
N THR A 114 -2.63 -3.67 -3.87
CA THR A 114 -1.82 -3.60 -5.09
C THR A 114 -0.34 -3.49 -4.73
N ILE A 115 0.45 -4.47 -5.14
CA ILE A 115 1.90 -4.47 -4.98
C ILE A 115 2.55 -4.39 -6.36
N THR A 116 3.64 -3.66 -6.47
CA THR A 116 4.52 -3.68 -7.63
C THR A 116 5.92 -4.07 -7.21
N ALA A 117 6.56 -4.94 -7.96
CA ALA A 117 7.89 -5.46 -7.66
C ALA A 117 8.57 -5.95 -8.95
N PRO A 118 9.91 -6.03 -9.00
CA PRO A 118 10.60 -6.72 -10.08
C PRO A 118 10.14 -8.19 -10.21
N GLU A 119 10.09 -8.71 -11.43
CA GLU A 119 9.53 -10.04 -11.76
C GLU A 119 10.08 -11.17 -10.86
N VAL A 120 11.37 -11.21 -10.63
CA VAL A 120 12.00 -12.25 -9.80
C VAL A 120 11.62 -12.09 -8.33
N VAL A 121 11.36 -10.86 -7.87
CA VAL A 121 10.84 -10.59 -6.52
C VAL A 121 9.41 -11.10 -6.40
N GLU A 122 8.57 -10.90 -7.41
CA GLU A 122 7.22 -11.50 -7.44
C GLU A 122 7.32 -13.03 -7.37
N LEU A 123 8.13 -13.64 -8.25
CA LEU A 123 8.30 -15.08 -8.35
C LEU A 123 8.76 -15.71 -7.03
N MET A 124 9.74 -15.12 -6.38
CA MET A 124 10.44 -15.72 -5.26
C MET A 124 9.90 -15.30 -3.90
N PHE A 125 9.49 -14.05 -3.78
CA PHE A 125 9.15 -13.43 -2.52
C PHE A 125 7.63 -13.37 -2.32
N ILE A 126 6.89 -12.80 -3.29
CA ILE A 126 5.44 -12.69 -3.17
C ILE A 126 4.77 -14.06 -3.22
N SER A 127 5.32 -15.02 -3.99
CA SER A 127 4.79 -16.38 -4.01
C SER A 127 4.79 -17.06 -2.63
N ARG A 128 5.76 -16.73 -1.76
CA ARG A 128 5.84 -17.23 -0.38
C ARG A 128 4.92 -16.46 0.58
N LEU A 129 4.69 -15.18 0.30
CA LEU A 129 3.76 -14.35 1.07
C LEU A 129 2.30 -14.83 0.92
N VAL A 130 1.91 -15.29 -0.27
CA VAL A 130 0.54 -15.69 -0.59
C VAL A 130 -0.03 -16.76 0.36
N PRO A 131 0.62 -17.90 0.64
CA PRO A 131 0.10 -18.90 1.56
C PRO A 131 -0.14 -18.35 2.97
N GLN A 132 0.80 -17.52 3.47
CA GLN A 132 0.70 -16.89 4.79
C GLN A 132 -0.50 -15.93 4.85
N MET A 133 -0.62 -15.05 3.87
CA MET A 133 -1.74 -14.11 3.78
C MET A 133 -3.08 -14.83 3.63
N ARG A 134 -3.16 -15.90 2.84
CA ARG A 134 -4.40 -16.67 2.68
C ARG A 134 -4.86 -17.33 3.99
N ALA A 135 -3.94 -17.69 4.87
CA ALA A 135 -4.26 -18.27 6.16
C ALA A 135 -4.86 -17.25 7.14
N VAL A 136 -4.35 -16.00 7.16
CA VAL A 136 -4.73 -14.98 8.14
C VAL A 136 -5.70 -13.93 7.61
N ALA A 137 -5.71 -13.70 6.29
CA ALA A 137 -6.51 -12.68 5.63
C ALA A 137 -7.19 -13.22 4.35
N PRO A 138 -8.09 -14.22 4.46
CA PRO A 138 -8.66 -14.93 3.31
C PRO A 138 -9.50 -14.04 2.38
N GLY A 139 -10.00 -12.91 2.87
CA GLY A 139 -10.79 -11.95 2.10
C GLY A 139 -9.98 -10.91 1.34
N ILE A 140 -8.65 -10.87 1.54
CA ILE A 140 -7.78 -9.94 0.82
C ILE A 140 -7.41 -10.53 -0.54
N THR A 141 -7.49 -9.68 -1.58
CA THR A 141 -6.97 -9.97 -2.92
C THR A 141 -5.64 -9.24 -3.08
N LEU A 142 -4.59 -9.97 -3.47
CA LEU A 142 -3.33 -9.37 -3.93
C LEU A 142 -3.40 -9.15 -5.43
N GLU A 143 -3.16 -7.93 -5.87
CA GLU A 143 -3.00 -7.57 -7.27
C GLU A 143 -1.56 -7.18 -7.52
N MET A 144 -0.88 -7.92 -8.41
CA MET A 144 0.46 -7.57 -8.84
C MET A 144 0.37 -6.70 -10.08
N LYS A 145 0.97 -5.53 -10.05
CA LYS A 145 1.07 -4.65 -11.21
C LYS A 145 2.45 -4.73 -11.84
N PRO A 146 2.54 -4.62 -13.18
CA PRO A 146 3.82 -4.63 -13.86
C PRO A 146 4.77 -3.59 -13.26
N PHE A 147 6.00 -4.01 -13.00
CA PHE A 147 7.05 -3.14 -12.55
C PHE A 147 7.49 -2.25 -13.72
N ALA A 148 7.16 -0.97 -13.65
CA ALA A 148 7.55 -0.02 -14.67
C ALA A 148 8.95 0.53 -14.35
N HIS A 149 9.83 0.53 -15.34
CA HIS A 149 11.12 1.19 -15.24
C HIS A 149 10.94 2.70 -15.13
N GLY A 150 11.55 3.31 -14.13
CA GLY A 150 11.44 4.76 -13.91
C GLY A 150 11.55 5.13 -12.43
N SER A 151 10.84 6.15 -11.99
CA SER A 151 10.84 6.55 -10.60
C SER A 151 9.80 5.78 -9.79
N SER A 152 10.10 5.52 -8.51
CA SER A 152 9.13 4.92 -7.58
C SER A 152 7.81 5.69 -7.53
N ARG A 153 7.84 7.01 -7.71
CA ARG A 153 6.62 7.85 -7.75
C ARG A 153 5.64 7.42 -8.84
N GLN A 154 6.14 7.07 -10.03
CA GLN A 154 5.30 6.61 -11.14
C GLN A 154 4.57 5.29 -10.81
N LEU A 155 5.17 4.42 -9.99
CA LEU A 155 4.54 3.19 -9.53
C LEU A 155 3.30 3.49 -8.65
N PHE A 156 3.39 4.52 -7.81
CA PHE A 156 2.25 4.96 -6.97
C PHE A 156 1.20 5.72 -7.76
N ASP A 157 1.59 6.51 -8.76
CA ASP A 157 0.65 7.16 -9.68
C ASP A 157 -0.14 6.11 -10.48
N ALA A 158 0.47 4.95 -10.77
CA ALA A 158 -0.20 3.79 -11.36
C ALA A 158 -1.08 3.02 -10.36
N GLY A 159 -1.14 3.43 -9.09
CA GLY A 159 -2.04 2.92 -8.06
C GLY A 159 -1.46 1.76 -7.22
N ALA A 160 -0.14 1.68 -7.05
CA ALA A 160 0.45 0.77 -6.10
C ALA A 160 0.15 1.19 -4.65
N ASP A 161 -0.12 0.22 -3.78
CA ASP A 161 -0.20 0.43 -2.34
C ASP A 161 1.20 0.35 -1.71
N ILE A 162 2.00 -0.61 -2.17
CA ILE A 162 3.40 -0.81 -1.82
C ILE A 162 4.20 -1.09 -3.11
N ALA A 163 5.38 -0.51 -3.19
CA ALA A 163 6.37 -0.82 -4.21
C ALA A 163 7.58 -1.49 -3.55
N ILE A 164 8.01 -2.64 -4.06
CA ILE A 164 9.30 -3.24 -3.70
C ILE A 164 10.28 -2.82 -4.77
N VAL A 165 11.31 -2.11 -4.37
CA VAL A 165 12.24 -1.47 -5.30
C VAL A 165 13.70 -1.76 -4.91
N PRO A 166 14.59 -1.87 -5.89
CA PRO A 166 16.04 -1.91 -5.62
C PRO A 166 16.53 -0.54 -5.10
N GLU A 167 17.66 -0.55 -4.42
CA GLU A 167 18.27 0.63 -3.79
C GLU A 167 18.41 1.81 -4.77
N ALA A 168 18.79 1.54 -6.01
CA ALA A 168 18.95 2.56 -7.05
C ALA A 168 17.65 3.33 -7.39
N MET A 169 16.48 2.79 -7.03
CA MET A 169 15.17 3.39 -7.29
C MET A 169 14.50 3.99 -6.05
N VAL A 170 15.16 3.96 -4.90
CA VAL A 170 14.61 4.50 -3.65
C VAL A 170 14.38 6.02 -3.79
N ASP A 171 13.14 6.45 -3.56
CA ASP A 171 12.73 7.86 -3.53
C ASP A 171 12.69 8.33 -2.07
N SER A 172 13.48 9.36 -1.73
CA SER A 172 13.58 9.92 -0.38
C SER A 172 12.30 10.60 0.13
N ASP A 173 11.38 10.97 -0.75
CA ASP A 173 10.09 11.57 -0.40
C ASP A 173 9.07 10.53 0.05
N LEU A 174 9.36 9.24 -0.11
CA LEU A 174 8.51 8.13 0.27
C LEU A 174 8.95 7.52 1.62
N CYS A 175 8.02 6.91 2.33
CA CYS A 175 8.37 6.05 3.44
C CYS A 175 9.06 4.80 2.91
N THR A 176 10.11 4.37 3.61
CA THR A 176 10.99 3.30 3.15
C THR A 176 11.29 2.33 4.29
N GLN A 177 11.25 1.03 4.01
CA GLN A 177 11.68 -0.04 4.89
C GLN A 177 12.67 -0.94 4.13
N PHE A 178 13.83 -1.18 4.74
CA PHE A 178 14.79 -2.17 4.26
C PHE A 178 14.16 -3.57 4.34
N LEU A 179 14.34 -4.36 3.30
CA LEU A 179 13.89 -5.76 3.28
C LEU A 179 15.07 -6.71 3.44
N PHE A 180 15.95 -6.78 2.47
CA PHE A 180 17.15 -7.61 2.54
C PHE A 180 18.21 -7.14 1.54
N GLU A 181 19.45 -7.56 1.80
CA GLU A 181 20.59 -7.36 0.92
C GLU A 181 20.80 -8.60 0.04
N HIS A 182 21.23 -8.40 -1.19
CA HIS A 182 21.57 -9.46 -2.12
C HIS A 182 22.72 -9.04 -3.03
N GLY A 183 23.45 -10.03 -3.53
CA GLY A 183 24.53 -9.81 -4.48
C GLY A 183 24.34 -10.62 -5.76
N PRO A 184 25.13 -10.35 -6.80
CA PRO A 184 25.17 -11.16 -7.99
C PRO A 184 25.75 -12.55 -7.71
N ALA A 185 25.27 -13.56 -8.44
CA ALA A 185 25.87 -14.88 -8.54
C ALA A 185 25.80 -15.39 -9.98
N ALA A 186 26.82 -16.09 -10.41
CA ALA A 186 26.88 -16.66 -11.74
C ALA A 186 26.46 -18.13 -11.75
N LEU A 187 25.71 -18.52 -12.78
CA LEU A 187 25.25 -19.89 -13.03
C LEU A 187 25.70 -20.37 -14.39
N VAL A 188 25.96 -21.65 -14.48
CA VAL A 188 26.21 -22.37 -15.72
C VAL A 188 25.41 -23.67 -15.74
N TRP A 189 25.26 -24.28 -16.90
CA TRP A 189 24.76 -25.64 -17.00
C TRP A 189 25.69 -26.62 -16.24
N ASP A 190 25.15 -27.66 -15.59
CA ASP A 190 25.93 -28.65 -14.82
C ASP A 190 27.05 -29.33 -15.61
N ARG A 191 26.93 -29.39 -16.96
CA ARG A 191 27.94 -29.98 -17.87
C ARG A 191 28.80 -28.92 -18.53
N HIS A 192 28.75 -27.68 -18.08
CA HIS A 192 29.64 -26.62 -18.58
C HIS A 192 31.09 -26.89 -18.15
N PRO A 193 32.10 -26.58 -19.00
CA PRO A 193 33.50 -26.80 -18.64
C PRO A 193 33.95 -26.12 -17.34
N LEU A 194 33.35 -25.02 -16.95
CA LEU A 194 33.67 -24.29 -15.72
C LEU A 194 32.85 -24.75 -14.49
N ALA A 195 31.96 -25.73 -14.63
CA ALA A 195 31.17 -26.22 -13.51
C ALA A 195 32.02 -26.95 -12.48
N GLY A 196 31.82 -26.63 -11.19
CA GLY A 196 32.43 -27.33 -10.07
C GLY A 196 33.91 -27.04 -9.83
N GLN A 197 34.47 -25.98 -10.41
CA GLN A 197 35.83 -25.52 -10.17
C GLN A 197 35.88 -24.01 -9.90
N PRO A 198 36.92 -23.52 -9.21
CA PRO A 198 37.12 -22.07 -9.07
C PRO A 198 37.33 -21.41 -10.44
N VAL A 199 36.71 -20.28 -10.65
CA VAL A 199 36.74 -19.55 -11.93
C VAL A 199 37.40 -18.20 -11.72
N SER A 200 38.51 -17.97 -12.44
CA SER A 200 39.17 -16.67 -12.44
C SER A 200 38.37 -15.61 -13.20
N ASP A 201 38.61 -14.33 -12.89
CA ASP A 201 38.00 -13.21 -13.61
C ASP A 201 38.28 -13.26 -15.12
N GLN A 202 39.47 -13.71 -15.51
CA GLN A 202 39.84 -13.85 -16.91
C GLN A 202 38.99 -14.93 -17.62
N GLU A 203 38.76 -16.07 -16.99
CA GLU A 203 37.91 -17.15 -17.53
C GLU A 203 36.44 -16.70 -17.60
N TYR A 204 35.98 -16.03 -16.57
CA TYR A 204 34.63 -15.46 -16.56
C TYR A 204 34.43 -14.46 -17.71
N LEU A 205 35.33 -13.51 -17.91
CA LEU A 205 35.25 -12.50 -18.98
C LEU A 205 35.47 -13.08 -20.38
N ALA A 206 36.28 -14.17 -20.52
CA ALA A 206 36.48 -14.82 -21.80
C ALA A 206 35.28 -15.65 -22.27
N ALA A 207 34.39 -16.04 -21.36
CA ALA A 207 33.18 -16.80 -21.66
C ALA A 207 32.14 -15.96 -22.37
N ARG A 208 31.10 -16.65 -22.89
CA ARG A 208 29.89 -15.99 -23.43
C ARG A 208 28.83 -15.86 -22.34
N HIS A 209 28.11 -14.77 -22.34
CA HIS A 209 27.11 -14.50 -21.31
C HIS A 209 25.72 -14.30 -21.89
N ALA A 210 24.68 -14.70 -21.13
CA ALA A 210 23.35 -14.22 -21.29
C ALA A 210 23.02 -13.23 -20.15
N ALA A 211 22.37 -12.14 -20.50
CA ALA A 211 22.07 -11.04 -19.59
C ALA A 211 20.66 -10.47 -19.88
N VAL A 212 20.09 -9.75 -18.93
CA VAL A 212 18.93 -8.90 -19.19
C VAL A 212 19.36 -7.62 -19.91
N HIS A 213 18.39 -6.77 -20.27
CA HIS A 213 18.72 -5.46 -20.85
C HIS A 213 19.45 -4.57 -19.83
N PRO A 214 20.34 -3.65 -20.26
CA PRO A 214 21.19 -2.85 -19.37
C PRO A 214 20.43 -2.07 -18.30
N HIS A 215 19.27 -1.50 -18.63
CA HIS A 215 18.45 -0.78 -17.65
C HIS A 215 17.92 -1.70 -16.53
N MET A 216 17.61 -2.95 -16.84
CA MET A 216 17.21 -3.95 -15.84
C MET A 216 18.42 -4.41 -15.00
N GLU A 217 19.59 -4.57 -15.59
CA GLU A 217 20.81 -4.90 -14.84
C GLU A 217 21.14 -3.82 -13.81
N HIS A 218 21.01 -2.55 -14.20
CA HIS A 218 21.18 -1.42 -13.29
C HIS A 218 20.19 -1.45 -12.10
N GLU A 219 18.96 -1.83 -12.36
CA GLU A 219 17.95 -1.99 -11.31
C GLU A 219 18.24 -3.20 -10.40
N ILE A 220 18.74 -4.31 -10.96
CA ILE A 220 19.00 -5.55 -10.22
C ILE A 220 20.28 -5.47 -9.39
N PHE A 221 21.35 -4.89 -9.94
CA PHE A 221 22.69 -4.90 -9.36
C PHE A 221 23.18 -3.51 -8.91
N GLY A 222 22.32 -2.50 -8.96
CA GLY A 222 22.71 -1.13 -8.65
C GLY A 222 23.62 -0.55 -9.72
N ASN A 223 24.59 0.26 -9.32
CA ASN A 223 25.52 0.91 -10.24
C ASN A 223 26.63 -0.09 -10.71
N TYR A 224 26.20 -1.11 -11.43
CA TYR A 224 27.11 -2.16 -11.93
C TYR A 224 28.14 -1.67 -12.99
N ASP A 225 27.92 -0.48 -13.59
CA ASP A 225 28.88 0.11 -14.53
C ASP A 225 30.25 0.38 -13.89
N SER A 226 30.28 0.52 -12.58
CA SER A 226 31.52 0.62 -11.80
C SER A 226 32.18 -0.74 -11.54
N ASP A 227 31.46 -1.86 -11.72
CA ASP A 227 31.99 -3.21 -11.57
C ASP A 227 32.60 -3.69 -12.89
N GLN A 228 33.90 -3.88 -12.88
CA GLN A 228 34.64 -4.30 -14.07
C GLN A 228 34.20 -5.66 -14.59
N LEU A 229 33.83 -6.61 -13.73
CA LEU A 229 33.39 -7.93 -14.15
C LEU A 229 32.04 -7.88 -14.86
N LEU A 230 31.05 -7.18 -14.29
CA LEU A 230 29.69 -7.08 -14.88
C LEU A 230 29.68 -6.27 -16.18
N ALA A 231 30.42 -5.16 -16.22
CA ALA A 231 30.45 -4.25 -17.36
C ALA A 231 31.22 -4.81 -18.58
N GLN A 232 32.24 -5.65 -18.35
CA GLN A 232 33.14 -6.17 -19.42
C GLN A 232 32.71 -7.52 -20.00
N ARG A 233 31.58 -8.10 -19.56
CA ARG A 233 31.10 -9.40 -20.06
C ARG A 233 30.86 -9.40 -21.57
N ASN A 234 31.23 -10.51 -22.22
CA ASN A 234 30.93 -10.77 -23.63
C ASN A 234 29.49 -11.28 -23.79
N ILE A 235 28.52 -10.37 -23.98
CA ILE A 235 27.12 -10.72 -24.02
C ILE A 235 26.71 -11.29 -25.38
N ALA A 236 26.37 -12.58 -25.41
CA ALA A 236 25.88 -13.29 -26.59
C ALA A 236 24.34 -13.27 -26.70
N VAL A 237 23.62 -13.23 -25.58
CA VAL A 237 22.15 -13.22 -25.54
C VAL A 237 21.66 -12.15 -24.58
N ARG A 238 20.63 -11.38 -24.99
CA ARG A 238 19.88 -10.46 -24.14
C ARG A 238 18.41 -10.84 -24.08
N THR A 239 17.83 -10.78 -22.88
CA THR A 239 16.41 -11.05 -22.65
C THR A 239 15.76 -9.92 -21.88
N GLY A 240 14.44 -9.76 -22.03
CA GLY A 240 13.61 -8.88 -21.20
C GLY A 240 13.06 -9.55 -19.95
N LEU A 241 13.35 -10.84 -19.72
CA LEU A 241 12.84 -11.62 -18.59
C LEU A 241 13.99 -12.11 -17.73
N HIS A 242 14.09 -11.58 -16.52
CA HIS A 242 15.15 -11.99 -15.57
C HIS A 242 15.02 -13.46 -15.18
N SER A 243 13.80 -13.94 -14.98
CA SER A 243 13.50 -15.34 -14.63
C SER A 243 13.93 -16.36 -15.69
N MET A 244 14.11 -15.91 -16.95
CA MET A 244 14.54 -16.78 -18.06
C MET A 244 16.05 -17.10 -18.05
N LEU A 245 16.86 -16.29 -17.39
CA LEU A 245 18.32 -16.41 -17.45
C LEU A 245 18.82 -17.82 -17.11
N PRO A 246 18.42 -18.49 -16.02
CA PRO A 246 18.92 -19.83 -15.69
C PRO A 246 18.58 -20.87 -16.77
N ALA A 247 17.43 -20.75 -17.44
CA ALA A 247 17.02 -21.66 -18.51
C ALA A 247 17.91 -21.50 -19.76
N LEU A 248 18.44 -20.30 -20.04
CA LEU A 248 19.34 -20.04 -21.16
C LEU A 248 20.72 -20.69 -20.98
N ALA A 249 21.14 -20.97 -19.76
CA ALA A 249 22.39 -21.68 -19.47
C ALA A 249 22.29 -23.16 -19.86
N ILE A 250 21.13 -23.80 -19.74
CA ILE A 250 20.94 -25.23 -19.91
C ILE A 250 21.23 -25.65 -21.35
N GLY A 251 22.19 -26.57 -21.52
CA GLY A 251 22.60 -27.09 -22.85
C GLY A 251 23.39 -26.09 -23.68
N SER A 252 23.87 -24.99 -23.10
CA SER A 252 24.66 -23.98 -23.79
C SER A 252 26.05 -23.78 -23.14
N ASP A 253 26.89 -22.97 -23.78
CA ASP A 253 28.17 -22.49 -23.27
C ASP A 253 28.06 -21.14 -22.55
N LEU A 254 26.85 -20.76 -22.14
CA LEU A 254 26.60 -19.45 -21.57
C LEU A 254 26.76 -19.44 -20.04
N ILE A 255 27.37 -18.38 -19.54
CA ILE A 255 27.28 -17.98 -18.14
C ILE A 255 26.12 -17.01 -18.00
N VAL A 256 25.29 -17.19 -16.98
CA VAL A 256 24.25 -16.24 -16.61
C VAL A 256 24.54 -15.68 -15.23
N THR A 257 24.40 -14.36 -15.06
CA THR A 257 24.57 -13.71 -13.77
C THR A 257 23.22 -13.16 -13.33
N THR A 258 22.83 -13.52 -12.11
CA THR A 258 21.54 -13.16 -11.50
C THR A 258 21.71 -12.91 -10.00
N SER A 259 20.65 -12.58 -9.27
CA SER A 259 20.70 -12.43 -7.82
C SER A 259 21.03 -13.76 -7.13
N ASN A 260 21.90 -13.74 -6.13
CA ASN A 260 22.37 -14.94 -5.42
C ASN A 260 21.22 -15.81 -4.86
N TRP A 261 20.22 -15.20 -4.22
CA TRP A 261 19.06 -15.92 -3.69
C TRP A 261 18.20 -16.59 -4.78
N PHE A 262 18.09 -15.98 -5.96
CA PHE A 262 17.43 -16.60 -7.11
C PHE A 262 18.30 -17.69 -7.73
N ALA A 263 19.61 -17.46 -7.87
CA ALA A 263 20.56 -18.43 -8.35
C ALA A 263 20.55 -19.73 -7.50
N GLN A 264 20.60 -19.61 -6.18
CA GLN A 264 20.53 -20.73 -5.25
C GLN A 264 19.25 -21.54 -5.42
N HIS A 265 18.11 -20.84 -5.52
CA HIS A 265 16.82 -21.51 -5.75
C HIS A 265 16.81 -22.26 -7.09
N GLN A 266 17.30 -21.64 -8.15
CA GLN A 266 17.33 -22.28 -9.47
C GLN A 266 18.29 -23.47 -9.53
N ALA A 267 19.43 -23.40 -8.87
CA ALA A 267 20.36 -24.53 -8.77
C ALA A 267 19.76 -25.74 -8.02
N ALA A 268 18.80 -25.52 -7.13
CA ALA A 268 18.07 -26.61 -6.47
C ALA A 268 16.99 -27.26 -7.36
N CYS A 269 16.53 -26.55 -8.41
CA CYS A 269 15.39 -26.98 -9.24
C CYS A 269 15.77 -27.38 -10.67
N LEU A 270 16.86 -26.82 -11.20
CA LEU A 270 17.30 -26.97 -12.59
C LEU A 270 18.71 -27.58 -12.65
N PRO A 271 19.09 -28.18 -13.78
CA PRO A 271 20.43 -28.69 -13.98
C PRO A 271 21.45 -27.57 -14.24
N VAL A 272 21.61 -26.70 -13.28
CA VAL A 272 22.54 -25.56 -13.30
C VAL A 272 23.35 -25.51 -12.00
N THR A 273 24.58 -25.05 -12.07
CA THR A 273 25.53 -24.98 -10.96
C THR A 273 26.02 -23.55 -10.77
N LEU A 274 26.11 -23.09 -9.50
CA LEU A 274 26.74 -21.83 -9.16
C LEU A 274 28.25 -21.91 -9.46
N LEU A 275 28.77 -20.83 -10.04
CA LEU A 275 30.21 -20.67 -10.21
C LEU A 275 30.85 -20.12 -8.93
N ASP A 276 32.01 -20.66 -8.59
CA ASP A 276 32.88 -20.15 -7.55
C ASP A 276 33.85 -19.11 -8.17
N LEU A 277 33.41 -17.83 -8.15
CA LEU A 277 34.16 -16.72 -8.76
C LEU A 277 35.26 -16.23 -7.82
N ALA A 278 36.45 -15.96 -8.38
CA ALA A 278 37.61 -15.48 -7.63
C ALA A 278 37.38 -14.10 -7.00
N SER A 279 36.69 -13.20 -7.69
CA SER A 279 36.38 -11.86 -7.19
C SER A 279 34.94 -11.77 -6.75
N PRO A 280 34.67 -11.22 -5.52
CA PRO A 280 33.30 -10.94 -5.10
C PRO A 280 32.70 -9.79 -5.93
N MET A 281 31.43 -9.91 -6.25
CA MET A 281 30.68 -8.85 -6.90
C MET A 281 29.93 -8.01 -5.83
N PRO A 282 29.69 -6.71 -6.08
CA PRO A 282 29.05 -5.83 -5.11
C PRO A 282 27.60 -6.24 -4.82
N SER A 283 27.20 -6.13 -3.56
CA SER A 283 25.82 -6.33 -3.17
C SER A 283 25.00 -5.06 -3.31
N THR A 284 23.69 -5.21 -3.36
CA THR A 284 22.69 -4.16 -3.34
C THR A 284 21.53 -4.58 -2.43
N ALA A 285 20.58 -3.69 -2.19
CA ALA A 285 19.48 -3.96 -1.29
C ALA A 285 18.11 -3.77 -1.96
N LEU A 286 17.11 -4.46 -1.42
CA LEU A 286 15.69 -4.26 -1.74
C LEU A 286 14.98 -3.54 -0.60
N PHE A 287 14.08 -2.65 -0.96
CA PHE A 287 13.32 -1.84 -0.05
C PHE A 287 11.83 -1.91 -0.39
N ALA A 288 10.98 -1.89 0.63
CA ALA A 288 9.57 -1.58 0.48
C ALA A 288 9.38 -0.08 0.62
N GLN A 289 8.62 0.53 -0.30
CA GLN A 289 8.25 1.95 -0.24
C GLN A 289 6.73 2.11 -0.28
N TRP A 290 6.24 3.17 0.35
CA TRP A 290 4.82 3.56 0.33
C TRP A 290 4.66 5.07 0.55
N GLN A 291 3.47 5.58 0.23
CA GLN A 291 3.15 6.99 0.38
C GLN A 291 3.12 7.42 1.86
N PRO A 292 3.72 8.56 2.25
CA PRO A 292 3.81 9.00 3.65
C PRO A 292 2.47 9.11 4.37
N TYR A 293 1.42 9.58 3.69
CA TYR A 293 0.08 9.70 4.28
C TYR A 293 -0.56 8.35 4.63
N ARG A 294 -0.07 7.25 4.05
CA ARG A 294 -0.53 5.89 4.31
C ARG A 294 0.22 5.18 5.43
N GLY A 295 1.33 5.73 5.90
CA GLY A 295 2.18 5.09 6.91
C GLY A 295 1.51 4.84 8.26
N ARG A 296 0.37 5.49 8.52
CA ARG A 296 -0.45 5.24 9.73
C ARG A 296 -1.61 4.28 9.49
N GLU A 297 -1.88 3.87 8.25
CA GLU A 297 -2.93 2.90 7.93
C GLU A 297 -2.59 1.53 8.55
N PRO A 298 -3.49 0.96 9.36
CA PRO A 298 -3.25 -0.35 9.99
C PRO A 298 -3.01 -1.46 8.97
N LEU A 299 -3.64 -1.39 7.78
CA LEU A 299 -3.42 -2.32 6.68
C LEU A 299 -1.97 -2.30 6.20
N ILE A 300 -1.41 -1.10 5.96
CA ILE A 300 -0.02 -0.97 5.47
C ILE A 300 0.96 -1.51 6.51
N ARG A 301 0.77 -1.21 7.80
CA ARG A 301 1.60 -1.75 8.88
C ARG A 301 1.56 -3.27 8.91
N TRP A 302 0.35 -3.84 8.88
CA TRP A 302 0.19 -5.29 8.85
C TRP A 302 0.88 -5.91 7.64
N LEU A 303 0.73 -5.31 6.46
CA LEU A 303 1.36 -5.82 5.24
C LEU A 303 2.89 -5.78 5.33
N LEU A 304 3.47 -4.72 5.89
CA LEU A 304 4.91 -4.62 6.12
C LEU A 304 5.41 -5.72 7.09
N GLU A 305 4.64 -6.02 8.15
CA GLU A 305 4.96 -7.14 9.06
C GLU A 305 4.90 -8.50 8.35
N GLU A 306 3.94 -8.71 7.43
CA GLU A 306 3.88 -9.93 6.63
C GLU A 306 5.06 -10.02 5.64
N LEU A 307 5.49 -8.89 5.06
CA LEU A 307 6.68 -8.81 4.23
C LEU A 307 7.94 -9.20 5.02
N ASP A 308 8.11 -8.69 6.25
CA ASP A 308 9.24 -9.05 7.11
C ASP A 308 9.26 -10.55 7.45
N ARG A 309 8.10 -11.14 7.73
CA ARG A 309 7.99 -12.60 7.96
C ARG A 309 8.35 -13.40 6.72
N ALA A 310 7.95 -12.92 5.54
CA ALA A 310 8.30 -13.56 4.28
C ALA A 310 9.82 -13.47 4.03
N VAL A 311 10.46 -12.33 4.28
CA VAL A 311 11.92 -12.17 4.22
C VAL A 311 12.63 -13.18 5.12
N ALA A 312 12.21 -13.28 6.39
CA ALA A 312 12.79 -14.22 7.34
C ALA A 312 12.69 -15.70 6.86
N SER A 313 11.70 -16.02 6.03
CA SER A 313 11.50 -17.37 5.47
C SER A 313 12.38 -17.69 4.24
N ILE A 314 12.93 -16.65 3.59
CA ILE A 314 13.80 -16.86 2.41
C ILE A 314 15.18 -17.35 2.83
N GLY A 315 15.64 -16.94 4.04
CA GLY A 315 17.00 -17.15 4.54
C GLY A 315 18.05 -16.38 3.71
N PRO A 316 19.07 -15.82 4.33
CA PRO A 316 20.21 -15.26 3.58
C PRO A 316 21.03 -16.37 2.92
#